data_cb21cfa5644edb82ecb5caf7a26609f5
#
_entry.id   cb21cfa5644edb82ecb5caf7a26609f5
#
_cell.length_a   1.000
_cell.length_b   1.000
_cell.length_c   1.000
_cell.angle_alpha   90.00
_cell.angle_beta   90.00
_cell.angle_gamma   90.00
#
_symmetry.space_group_name_H-M   'P 1'
#
loop_
_entity.id
_entity.type
_entity.pdbx_description
1 polymer ?
#
loop_
_entity_poly.entity_id
_entity_poly.type
_entity_poly.pdbx_seq_one_letter_code
_entity_poly.pdbx_strand_id
1 'polypeptide(L)'
;PINQITAADIDNLYTKWTGNGNITHKEFSNRKSLLTALFSEAVILGCIPDSGFVTSIKCNAYKFKSQPRKKYVYTVEERQRLLNYLEALDEQDGYTLAIRFMLHATIRVGEVKGLLKTDYDEHFFYVRQQLVDEHEFEVTQDGATMGKRYRRIKDPKGNANYSIRPIELTPYNRNIIEQMLALHEPSPYLFTCQGRPLITDTFNKRLKKYTAEIGIPYLSTHKLRFTSASLAKNQGQCEQDIQHNLGHSNIQQTQHYDSHATTEYNYGMAADIYDKKYNVTKCNQTFEHKKIAPNLDKLKA
;
A
#
# COMPACT_ATOMS: atom_id res chain seq x y z
N PRO A 1 34.69 -5.06 18.54
CA PRO A 1 34.93 -4.51 17.20
C PRO A 1 34.36 -5.39 16.12
N ILE A 2 33.84 -4.80 15.02
CA ILE A 2 33.15 -5.54 13.95
C ILE A 2 34.06 -6.59 13.26
N ASN A 3 35.34 -6.32 13.21
CA ASN A 3 36.36 -7.22 12.61
C ASN A 3 36.67 -8.47 13.45
N GLN A 4 36.12 -8.58 14.67
CA GLN A 4 36.25 -9.74 15.54
C GLN A 4 35.01 -10.64 15.51
N ILE A 5 33.93 -10.20 14.86
CA ILE A 5 32.67 -10.95 14.78
C ILE A 5 32.85 -12.09 13.77
N THR A 6 32.51 -13.30 14.19
CA THR A 6 32.62 -14.53 13.39
C THR A 6 31.26 -15.03 12.91
N ALA A 7 31.28 -15.97 11.96
CA ALA A 7 30.06 -16.67 11.53
C ALA A 7 29.35 -17.37 12.71
N ALA A 8 30.13 -17.91 13.67
CA ALA A 8 29.57 -18.55 14.86
C ALA A 8 28.81 -17.55 15.78
N ASP A 9 29.32 -16.33 15.90
CA ASP A 9 28.64 -15.29 16.67
C ASP A 9 27.30 -14.91 16.05
N ILE A 10 27.26 -14.82 14.72
CA ILE A 10 26.02 -14.54 13.98
C ILE A 10 25.03 -15.71 14.08
N ASP A 11 25.50 -16.96 13.99
CA ASP A 11 24.64 -18.14 14.15
C ASP A 11 24.06 -18.23 15.58
N ASN A 12 24.88 -17.96 16.59
CA ASN A 12 24.43 -17.84 17.97
C ASN A 12 23.39 -16.74 18.16
N LEU A 13 23.58 -15.58 17.52
CA LEU A 13 22.61 -14.49 17.54
C LEU A 13 21.29 -14.90 16.89
N TYR A 14 21.34 -15.56 15.74
CA TYR A 14 20.16 -16.07 15.07
C TYR A 14 19.43 -17.13 15.90
N THR A 15 20.17 -18.04 16.51
CA THR A 15 19.64 -19.04 17.45
C THR A 15 18.97 -18.38 18.65
N LYS A 16 19.59 -17.35 19.22
CA LYS A 16 18.98 -16.56 20.32
C LYS A 16 17.69 -15.88 19.90
N TRP A 17 17.62 -15.29 18.71
CA TRP A 17 16.41 -14.64 18.21
C TRP A 17 15.27 -15.61 17.96
N THR A 18 15.59 -16.81 17.43
CA THR A 18 14.61 -17.81 17.04
C THR A 18 14.30 -18.82 18.16
N GLY A 19 15.09 -18.79 19.24
CA GLY A 19 14.95 -19.70 20.37
C GLY A 19 13.51 -19.75 20.89
N ASN A 20 12.96 -20.96 21.04
CA ASN A 20 11.59 -21.24 21.47
C ASN A 20 10.48 -20.66 20.55
N GLY A 21 10.77 -20.31 19.30
CA GLY A 21 9.79 -19.77 18.38
C GLY A 21 9.27 -18.39 18.79
N ASN A 22 10.11 -17.54 19.38
CA ASN A 22 9.70 -16.23 19.89
C ASN A 22 9.41 -15.20 18.80
N ILE A 23 10.02 -15.32 17.62
CA ILE A 23 9.84 -14.39 16.50
C ILE A 23 9.28 -15.09 15.27
N THR A 24 8.63 -14.30 14.42
CA THR A 24 8.11 -14.78 13.14
C THR A 24 9.21 -14.88 12.08
N HIS A 25 9.00 -15.68 11.05
CA HIS A 25 9.93 -15.73 9.90
C HIS A 25 10.14 -14.34 9.27
N LYS A 26 9.09 -13.54 9.14
CA LYS A 26 9.18 -12.17 8.60
C LYS A 26 10.04 -11.25 9.45
N GLU A 27 9.87 -11.32 10.75
CA GLU A 27 10.66 -10.52 11.70
C GLU A 27 12.15 -10.93 11.66
N PHE A 28 12.42 -12.23 11.65
CA PHE A 28 13.76 -12.75 11.47
C PHE A 28 14.38 -12.26 10.16
N SER A 29 13.66 -12.38 9.04
CA SER A 29 14.12 -11.92 7.72
C SER A 29 14.47 -10.42 7.72
N ASN A 30 13.66 -9.59 8.39
CA ASN A 30 13.93 -8.16 8.52
C ASN A 30 15.21 -7.89 9.32
N ARG A 31 15.39 -8.59 10.45
CA ARG A 31 16.61 -8.46 11.28
C ARG A 31 17.86 -8.94 10.55
N LYS A 32 17.75 -10.06 9.82
CA LYS A 32 18.84 -10.58 8.97
C LYS A 32 19.21 -9.58 7.88
N SER A 33 18.24 -8.98 7.21
CA SER A 33 18.49 -7.95 6.18
C SER A 33 19.24 -6.74 6.74
N LEU A 34 18.87 -6.29 7.95
CA LEU A 34 19.57 -5.19 8.63
C LEU A 34 21.03 -5.53 8.94
N LEU A 35 21.30 -6.75 9.47
CA LEU A 35 22.66 -7.20 9.71
C LEU A 35 23.46 -7.30 8.40
N THR A 36 22.87 -7.88 7.35
CA THR A 36 23.52 -7.96 6.04
C THR A 36 23.90 -6.57 5.54
N ALA A 37 23.03 -5.59 5.64
CA ALA A 37 23.33 -4.20 5.25
C ALA A 37 24.48 -3.60 6.09
N LEU A 38 24.46 -3.81 7.42
CA LEU A 38 25.50 -3.34 8.32
C LEU A 38 26.88 -3.91 7.95
N PHE A 39 26.98 -5.22 7.75
CA PHE A 39 28.24 -5.86 7.39
C PHE A 39 28.68 -5.51 5.96
N SER A 40 27.77 -5.31 5.03
CA SER A 40 28.10 -4.82 3.69
C SER A 40 28.69 -3.41 3.74
N GLU A 41 28.14 -2.52 4.58
CA GLU A 41 28.69 -1.20 4.80
C GLU A 41 30.08 -1.24 5.45
N ALA A 42 30.29 -2.15 6.40
CA ALA A 42 31.60 -2.36 7.02
C ALA A 42 32.68 -2.82 6.02
N VAL A 43 32.31 -3.58 4.98
CA VAL A 43 33.22 -3.92 3.85
C VAL A 43 33.54 -2.67 3.04
N ILE A 44 32.53 -1.87 2.69
CA ILE A 44 32.72 -0.61 1.93
C ILE A 44 33.67 0.35 2.68
N LEU A 45 33.52 0.43 3.99
CA LEU A 45 34.38 1.26 4.86
C LEU A 45 35.76 0.64 5.17
N GLY A 46 36.06 -0.55 4.62
CA GLY A 46 37.34 -1.24 4.85
C GLY A 46 37.53 -1.79 6.28
N CYS A 47 36.47 -1.87 7.07
CA CYS A 47 36.54 -2.39 8.45
C CYS A 47 36.70 -3.91 8.51
N ILE A 48 36.20 -4.61 7.49
CA ILE A 48 36.29 -6.06 7.30
C ILE A 48 36.50 -6.38 5.81
N PRO A 49 37.17 -7.51 5.47
CA PRO A 49 37.46 -7.84 4.08
C PRO A 49 36.25 -8.41 3.31
N ASP A 50 35.32 -9.10 3.98
CA ASP A 50 34.16 -9.76 3.39
C ASP A 50 33.00 -9.84 4.38
N SER A 51 31.76 -9.86 3.86
CA SER A 51 30.52 -10.03 4.63
C SER A 51 29.74 -11.31 4.26
N GLY A 52 30.25 -12.15 3.39
CA GLY A 52 29.58 -13.35 2.88
C GLY A 52 29.18 -14.35 3.97
N PHE A 53 29.90 -14.38 5.07
CA PHE A 53 29.61 -15.23 6.23
C PHE A 53 28.24 -14.91 6.88
N VAL A 54 27.75 -13.67 6.81
CA VAL A 54 26.44 -13.28 7.36
C VAL A 54 25.29 -13.89 6.54
N THR A 55 25.47 -14.01 5.22
CA THR A 55 24.46 -14.51 4.30
C THR A 55 24.50 -16.03 4.15
N SER A 56 25.67 -16.66 4.34
CA SER A 56 25.90 -18.10 4.14
C SER A 56 25.24 -18.99 5.19
N ILE A 57 24.83 -18.43 6.36
CA ILE A 57 24.21 -19.19 7.44
C ILE A 57 22.86 -19.75 6.98
N LYS A 58 22.73 -21.09 7.01
CA LYS A 58 21.51 -21.80 6.63
C LYS A 58 20.47 -21.68 7.75
N CYS A 59 19.31 -21.14 7.43
CA CYS A 59 18.23 -20.87 8.39
C CYS A 59 17.22 -22.03 8.55
N ASN A 60 17.45 -23.18 7.92
CA ASN A 60 16.50 -24.29 7.88
C ASN A 60 16.24 -24.96 9.24
N ALA A 61 17.17 -24.82 10.18
CA ALA A 61 17.05 -25.40 11.53
C ALA A 61 16.29 -24.51 12.53
N TYR A 62 16.01 -23.25 12.18
CA TYR A 62 15.39 -22.30 13.09
C TYR A 62 13.87 -22.52 13.17
N LYS A 63 13.33 -22.42 14.39
CA LYS A 63 11.88 -22.49 14.64
C LYS A 63 11.31 -21.09 14.71
N PHE A 64 10.20 -20.86 14.02
CA PHE A 64 9.55 -19.56 13.96
C PHE A 64 8.16 -19.63 14.58
N LYS A 65 7.73 -18.51 15.17
CA LYS A 65 6.37 -18.36 15.67
C LYS A 65 5.40 -18.41 14.49
N SER A 66 4.42 -19.32 14.58
CA SER A 66 3.28 -19.32 13.67
C SER A 66 2.44 -18.06 13.92
N GLN A 67 2.02 -17.40 12.84
CA GLN A 67 1.03 -16.32 12.95
C GLN A 67 -0.32 -16.82 12.44
N PRO A 68 -1.42 -16.56 13.16
CA PRO A 68 -2.75 -16.80 12.63
C PRO A 68 -2.96 -15.96 11.37
N ARG A 69 -3.71 -16.49 10.40
CA ARG A 69 -4.11 -15.73 9.23
C ARG A 69 -4.92 -14.51 9.69
N LYS A 70 -4.42 -13.32 9.45
CA LYS A 70 -5.15 -12.07 9.74
C LYS A 70 -6.10 -11.79 8.58
N LYS A 71 -7.27 -11.25 8.90
CA LYS A 71 -8.17 -10.68 7.89
C LYS A 71 -7.43 -9.60 7.09
N TYR A 72 -7.51 -9.66 5.77
CA TYR A 72 -6.75 -8.75 4.91
C TYR A 72 -7.60 -7.71 4.19
N VAL A 73 -8.90 -7.97 4.04
CA VAL A 73 -9.84 -7.11 3.30
C VAL A 73 -11.16 -7.00 4.05
N TYR A 74 -11.89 -5.93 3.83
CA TYR A 74 -13.29 -5.81 4.26
C TYR A 74 -14.19 -6.68 3.39
N THR A 75 -15.24 -7.25 3.99
CA THR A 75 -16.35 -7.83 3.22
C THR A 75 -17.11 -6.74 2.49
N VAL A 76 -17.99 -7.12 1.55
CA VAL A 76 -18.86 -6.18 0.83
C VAL A 76 -19.71 -5.38 1.83
N GLU A 77 -20.30 -6.08 2.80
CA GLU A 77 -21.15 -5.49 3.84
C GLU A 77 -20.37 -4.53 4.75
N GLU A 78 -19.18 -4.94 5.22
CA GLU A 78 -18.32 -4.09 6.06
C GLU A 78 -17.88 -2.83 5.31
N ARG A 79 -17.49 -2.99 4.03
CA ARG A 79 -17.15 -1.86 3.17
C ARG A 79 -18.35 -0.92 2.98
N GLN A 80 -19.54 -1.46 2.70
CA GLN A 80 -20.74 -0.64 2.52
C GLN A 80 -21.13 0.08 3.80
N ARG A 81 -21.06 -0.60 4.96
CA ARG A 81 -21.29 0.03 6.27
C ARG A 81 -20.32 1.19 6.51
N LEU A 82 -19.03 1.00 6.18
CA LEU A 82 -18.05 2.07 6.32
C LEU A 82 -18.35 3.24 5.38
N LEU A 83 -18.70 2.99 4.15
CA LEU A 83 -19.08 4.04 3.18
C LEU A 83 -20.30 4.81 3.65
N ASN A 84 -21.39 4.13 4.02
CA ASN A 84 -22.61 4.75 4.49
C ASN A 84 -22.36 5.63 5.73
N TYR A 85 -21.54 5.12 6.67
CA TYR A 85 -21.14 5.90 7.84
C TYR A 85 -20.37 7.17 7.47
N LEU A 86 -19.37 7.05 6.59
CA LEU A 86 -18.55 8.19 6.15
C LEU A 86 -19.35 9.21 5.36
N GLU A 87 -20.34 8.78 4.58
CA GLU A 87 -21.24 9.66 3.82
C GLU A 87 -22.24 10.38 4.71
N ALA A 88 -22.63 9.77 5.83
CA ALA A 88 -23.54 10.34 6.80
C ALA A 88 -22.90 11.31 7.80
N LEU A 89 -21.58 11.49 7.78
CA LEU A 89 -20.91 12.47 8.63
C LEU A 89 -21.28 13.90 8.20
N ASP A 90 -21.69 14.72 9.15
CA ASP A 90 -22.07 16.13 8.92
C ASP A 90 -20.91 16.95 8.32
N GLU A 91 -19.68 16.68 8.78
CA GLU A 91 -18.48 17.34 8.28
C GLU A 91 -17.66 16.40 7.40
N GLN A 92 -17.56 16.76 6.13
CA GLN A 92 -16.69 16.09 5.16
C GLN A 92 -15.38 16.86 5.08
N ASP A 93 -14.27 16.23 5.48
CA ASP A 93 -12.93 16.80 5.35
C ASP A 93 -12.03 15.94 4.44
N GLY A 94 -10.82 16.41 4.19
CA GLY A 94 -9.89 15.73 3.31
C GLY A 94 -9.56 14.29 3.73
N TYR A 95 -9.59 13.96 5.02
CA TYR A 95 -9.37 12.57 5.49
C TYR A 95 -10.57 11.68 5.18
N THR A 96 -11.77 12.14 5.45
CA THR A 96 -13.01 11.40 5.18
C THR A 96 -13.16 11.13 3.68
N LEU A 97 -12.97 12.18 2.86
CA LEU A 97 -13.04 12.07 1.40
C LEU A 97 -11.94 11.17 0.84
N ALA A 98 -10.71 11.23 1.38
CA ALA A 98 -9.63 10.36 0.96
C ALA A 98 -9.87 8.88 1.32
N ILE A 99 -10.48 8.56 2.47
CA ILE A 99 -10.88 7.18 2.82
C ILE A 99 -11.91 6.67 1.81
N ARG A 100 -12.95 7.46 1.53
CA ARG A 100 -13.99 7.13 0.54
C ARG A 100 -13.38 6.91 -0.83
N PHE A 101 -12.48 7.78 -1.27
CA PHE A 101 -11.74 7.65 -2.54
C PHE A 101 -10.95 6.34 -2.62
N MET A 102 -10.20 6.01 -1.57
CA MET A 102 -9.39 4.79 -1.51
C MET A 102 -10.22 3.50 -1.49
N LEU A 103 -11.45 3.52 -0.99
CA LEU A 103 -12.37 2.37 -1.04
C LEU A 103 -12.87 2.07 -2.46
N HIS A 104 -12.70 3.01 -3.40
CA HIS A 104 -13.09 2.87 -4.81
C HIS A 104 -11.90 2.97 -5.78
N ALA A 105 -10.68 3.15 -5.26
CA ALA A 105 -9.48 3.22 -6.07
C ALA A 105 -8.37 2.34 -5.51
N THR A 106 -7.67 1.63 -6.38
CA THR A 106 -6.56 0.73 -6.01
C THR A 106 -5.26 1.52 -5.78
N ILE A 107 -5.32 2.61 -5.03
CA ILE A 107 -4.25 3.58 -4.82
C ILE A 107 -3.60 3.45 -3.43
N ARG A 108 -2.29 3.73 -3.31
CA ARG A 108 -1.58 3.75 -2.02
C ARG A 108 -1.86 5.06 -1.28
N VAL A 109 -1.83 5.02 0.07
CA VAL A 109 -2.03 6.23 0.88
C VAL A 109 -1.02 7.34 0.56
N GLY A 110 0.24 6.99 0.28
CA GLY A 110 1.25 7.98 -0.13
C GLY A 110 0.95 8.60 -1.49
N GLU A 111 0.41 7.84 -2.42
CA GLU A 111 -0.03 8.29 -3.74
C GLU A 111 -1.25 9.23 -3.61
N VAL A 112 -2.26 8.87 -2.80
CA VAL A 112 -3.41 9.77 -2.50
C VAL A 112 -2.95 11.10 -1.92
N LYS A 113 -2.04 11.07 -0.96
CA LYS A 113 -1.47 12.29 -0.36
C LYS A 113 -0.69 13.14 -1.36
N GLY A 114 -0.12 12.50 -2.39
CA GLY A 114 0.68 13.13 -3.43
C GLY A 114 -0.11 13.62 -4.64
N LEU A 115 -1.40 13.26 -4.79
CA LEU A 115 -2.22 13.74 -5.91
C LEU A 115 -2.35 15.25 -5.90
N LEU A 116 -2.11 15.87 -7.05
CA LEU A 116 -2.30 17.30 -7.28
C LEU A 116 -3.70 17.57 -7.83
N LYS A 117 -4.18 18.79 -7.65
CA LYS A 117 -5.44 19.28 -8.24
C LYS A 117 -5.44 19.26 -9.78
N THR A 118 -4.27 19.12 -10.40
CA THR A 118 -4.06 19.03 -11.85
C THR A 118 -3.87 17.59 -12.34
N ASP A 119 -3.89 16.59 -11.44
CA ASP A 119 -3.60 15.20 -11.78
C ASP A 119 -4.83 14.41 -12.23
N TYR A 120 -5.83 15.04 -12.80
CA TYR A 120 -6.97 14.33 -13.38
C TYR A 120 -7.53 15.07 -14.61
N ASP A 121 -8.26 14.33 -15.42
CA ASP A 121 -9.05 14.84 -16.53
C ASP A 121 -10.46 14.21 -16.55
N GLU A 122 -11.11 14.21 -17.70
CA GLU A 122 -12.47 13.68 -17.85
C GLU A 122 -12.55 12.16 -17.62
N HIS A 123 -11.47 11.41 -17.89
CA HIS A 123 -11.50 9.94 -17.88
C HIS A 123 -10.60 9.30 -16.86
N PHE A 124 -9.52 9.97 -16.46
CA PHE A 124 -8.46 9.41 -15.63
C PHE A 124 -8.02 10.35 -14.52
N PHE A 125 -7.51 9.78 -13.44
CA PHE A 125 -6.58 10.44 -12.56
C PHE A 125 -5.19 9.80 -12.69
N TYR A 126 -4.15 10.60 -12.49
CA TYR A 126 -2.76 10.22 -12.79
C TYR A 126 -1.96 10.11 -11.52
N VAL A 127 -1.43 8.92 -11.26
CA VAL A 127 -0.46 8.71 -10.17
C VAL A 127 0.92 9.02 -10.69
N ARG A 128 1.48 10.19 -10.33
CA ARG A 128 2.81 10.64 -10.75
C ARG A 128 3.83 10.64 -9.64
N GLN A 129 3.37 10.82 -8.41
CA GLN A 129 4.21 10.96 -7.23
C GLN A 129 3.55 10.40 -6.00
N GLN A 130 4.32 10.26 -4.93
CA GLN A 130 3.82 9.98 -3.60
C GLN A 130 4.40 10.96 -2.59
N LEU A 131 3.62 11.29 -1.57
CA LEU A 131 4.06 12.07 -0.43
C LEU A 131 4.29 11.15 0.76
N VAL A 132 5.52 11.04 1.21
CA VAL A 132 5.91 10.20 2.35
C VAL A 132 6.25 11.05 3.56
N ASP A 133 5.84 10.56 4.73
CA ASP A 133 6.25 11.13 6.01
C ASP A 133 7.58 10.46 6.41
N GLU A 134 8.62 11.24 6.59
CA GLU A 134 9.95 10.81 7.03
C GLU A 134 10.34 11.51 8.33
N HIS A 135 11.33 10.98 9.02
CA HIS A 135 11.91 11.57 10.23
C HIS A 135 13.39 11.80 10.00
N GLU A 136 13.88 12.93 10.49
CA GLU A 136 15.30 13.12 10.67
C GLU A 136 15.80 12.15 11.74
N PHE A 137 17.03 11.70 11.62
CA PHE A 137 17.69 10.90 12.62
C PHE A 137 18.93 11.67 13.10
N GLU A 138 18.99 11.92 14.38
CA GLU A 138 20.18 12.47 15.02
C GLU A 138 20.99 11.30 15.60
N VAL A 139 22.20 11.10 15.06
CA VAL A 139 23.10 10.06 15.54
C VAL A 139 24.02 10.69 16.59
N THR A 140 23.96 10.19 17.81
CA THR A 140 24.82 10.57 18.93
C THR A 140 25.73 9.40 19.30
N GLN A 141 26.70 9.63 20.20
CA GLN A 141 27.56 8.55 20.72
C GLN A 141 26.76 7.46 21.45
N ASP A 142 25.60 7.81 22.02
CA ASP A 142 24.74 6.92 22.79
C ASP A 142 23.69 6.22 21.93
N GLY A 143 23.61 6.52 20.62
CA GLY A 143 22.67 5.92 19.68
C GLY A 143 22.01 6.92 18.73
N ALA A 144 20.96 6.47 18.05
CA ALA A 144 20.19 7.30 17.15
C ALA A 144 18.83 7.67 17.76
N THR A 145 18.50 8.95 17.75
CA THR A 145 17.21 9.48 18.17
C THR A 145 16.39 9.93 16.97
N MET A 146 15.07 9.76 17.06
CA MET A 146 14.14 10.21 16.03
C MET A 146 13.93 11.72 16.18
N GLY A 147 14.39 12.46 15.19
CA GLY A 147 14.25 13.90 15.11
C GLY A 147 12.92 14.37 14.50
N LYS A 148 12.94 15.54 13.92
CA LYS A 148 11.76 16.21 13.37
C LYS A 148 11.15 15.43 12.19
N ARG A 149 9.81 15.36 12.16
CA ARG A 149 9.09 14.85 10.99
C ARG A 149 9.12 15.87 9.85
N TYR A 150 9.42 15.40 8.66
CA TYR A 150 9.30 16.17 7.44
C TYR A 150 8.58 15.37 6.35
N ARG A 151 8.18 16.02 5.27
CA ARG A 151 7.53 15.39 4.13
C ARG A 151 8.42 15.45 2.92
N ARG A 152 8.44 14.36 2.19
CA ARG A 152 9.23 14.26 0.97
C ARG A 152 8.38 13.75 -0.17
N ILE A 153 8.47 14.42 -1.32
CA ILE A 153 7.94 13.93 -2.58
C ILE A 153 8.92 12.87 -3.09
N LYS A 154 8.38 11.74 -3.48
CA LYS A 154 9.13 10.64 -4.13
C LYS A 154 8.34 10.14 -5.31
N ASP A 155 9.03 9.48 -6.24
CA ASP A 155 8.36 8.68 -7.26
C ASP A 155 7.49 7.61 -6.60
N PRO A 156 6.39 7.19 -7.24
CA PRO A 156 5.59 6.08 -6.74
C PRO A 156 6.45 4.84 -6.57
N LYS A 157 6.23 4.09 -5.50
CA LYS A 157 7.04 2.92 -5.15
C LYS A 157 6.95 1.84 -6.24
N GLY A 158 8.08 1.42 -6.79
CA GLY A 158 8.20 0.36 -7.80
C GLY A 158 9.04 0.81 -9.00
N ASN A 159 8.97 0.04 -10.08
CA ASN A 159 9.61 0.42 -11.35
C ASN A 159 8.82 1.60 -11.97
N ALA A 160 9.50 2.66 -12.40
CA ALA A 160 8.91 3.87 -12.95
C ALA A 160 7.94 3.58 -14.11
N ASN A 161 8.23 2.61 -14.96
CA ASN A 161 7.38 2.21 -16.09
C ASN A 161 6.00 1.69 -15.69
N TYR A 162 5.82 1.25 -14.45
CA TYR A 162 4.57 0.71 -13.93
C TYR A 162 3.96 1.56 -12.81
N SER A 163 4.79 2.33 -12.12
CA SER A 163 4.36 3.08 -10.93
C SER A 163 3.73 4.42 -11.29
N ILE A 164 4.19 5.08 -12.37
CA ILE A 164 3.55 6.27 -12.95
C ILE A 164 2.47 5.78 -13.92
N ARG A 165 1.21 6.08 -13.63
CA ARG A 165 0.10 5.45 -14.35
C ARG A 165 -1.19 6.26 -14.30
N PRO A 166 -2.01 6.20 -15.37
CA PRO A 166 -3.41 6.60 -15.32
C PRO A 166 -4.25 5.53 -14.62
N ILE A 167 -5.25 5.94 -13.87
CA ILE A 167 -6.29 5.08 -13.30
C ILE A 167 -7.64 5.65 -13.72
N GLU A 168 -8.55 4.82 -14.19
CA GLU A 168 -9.89 5.25 -14.62
C GLU A 168 -10.61 5.99 -13.48
N LEU A 169 -11.14 7.16 -13.83
CA LEU A 169 -11.88 8.01 -12.91
C LEU A 169 -13.37 7.63 -12.94
N THR A 170 -13.77 6.80 -11.99
CA THR A 170 -15.17 6.41 -11.85
C THR A 170 -16.06 7.61 -11.49
N PRO A 171 -17.37 7.59 -11.81
CA PRO A 171 -18.30 8.66 -11.42
C PRO A 171 -18.29 8.95 -9.90
N TYR A 172 -18.16 7.90 -9.09
CA TYR A 172 -18.08 8.05 -7.63
C TYR A 172 -16.81 8.82 -7.21
N ASN A 173 -15.65 8.46 -7.75
CA ASN A 173 -14.40 9.13 -7.43
C ASN A 173 -14.36 10.56 -7.98
N ARG A 174 -14.99 10.82 -9.12
CA ARG A 174 -15.18 12.18 -9.65
C ARG A 174 -15.95 13.06 -8.65
N ASN A 175 -17.08 12.58 -8.17
CA ASN A 175 -17.86 13.30 -7.15
C ASN A 175 -17.05 13.60 -5.88
N ILE A 176 -16.18 12.68 -5.45
CA ILE A 176 -15.28 12.93 -4.31
C ILE A 176 -14.26 14.03 -4.62
N ILE A 177 -13.70 14.06 -5.82
CA ILE A 177 -12.81 15.13 -6.25
C ILE A 177 -13.54 16.46 -6.24
N GLU A 178 -14.74 16.54 -6.77
CA GLU A 178 -15.59 17.74 -6.76
C GLU A 178 -15.88 18.23 -5.34
N GLN A 179 -16.25 17.32 -4.43
CA GLN A 179 -16.43 17.64 -3.01
C GLN A 179 -15.14 18.20 -2.39
N MET A 180 -13.99 17.61 -2.72
CA MET A 180 -12.70 18.06 -2.21
C MET A 180 -12.33 19.47 -2.74
N LEU A 181 -12.61 19.74 -4.00
CA LEU A 181 -12.39 21.06 -4.59
C LEU A 181 -13.33 22.13 -4.00
N ALA A 182 -14.56 21.74 -3.67
CA ALA A 182 -15.55 22.64 -3.03
C ALA A 182 -15.15 23.08 -1.61
N LEU A 183 -14.21 22.39 -0.96
CA LEU A 183 -13.64 22.85 0.31
C LEU A 183 -12.69 24.04 0.16
N HIS A 184 -12.32 24.42 -1.07
CA HIS A 184 -11.45 25.57 -1.40
C HIS A 184 -10.13 25.61 -0.60
N GLU A 185 -9.57 24.45 -0.25
CA GLU A 185 -8.33 24.35 0.52
C GLU A 185 -7.15 25.00 -0.23
N PRO A 186 -6.37 25.89 0.42
CA PRO A 186 -5.24 26.61 -0.20
C PRO A 186 -4.00 25.70 -0.35
N SER A 187 -4.04 24.76 -1.27
CA SER A 187 -2.97 23.77 -1.47
C SER A 187 -2.95 23.30 -2.93
N PRO A 188 -1.78 22.99 -3.52
CA PRO A 188 -1.70 22.33 -4.81
C PRO A 188 -2.14 20.85 -4.74
N TYR A 189 -2.06 20.23 -3.56
CA TYR A 189 -2.51 18.84 -3.37
C TYR A 189 -4.03 18.74 -3.37
N LEU A 190 -4.54 17.66 -3.96
CA LEU A 190 -5.97 17.41 -4.03
C LEU A 190 -6.56 17.10 -2.64
N PHE A 191 -5.98 16.14 -1.92
CA PHE A 191 -6.44 15.74 -0.59
C PHE A 191 -5.67 16.43 0.52
N THR A 192 -6.32 17.39 1.16
CA THR A 192 -5.76 18.22 2.24
C THR A 192 -6.76 18.40 3.36
N CYS A 193 -6.30 18.82 4.52
CA CYS A 193 -7.14 19.21 5.65
C CYS A 193 -6.55 20.47 6.25
N GLN A 194 -7.34 21.54 6.32
CA GLN A 194 -6.93 22.88 6.77
C GLN A 194 -5.69 23.38 6.00
N GLY A 195 -5.70 23.26 4.67
CA GLY A 195 -4.61 23.68 3.78
C GLY A 195 -3.34 22.83 3.85
N ARG A 196 -3.32 21.76 4.66
CA ARG A 196 -2.13 20.94 4.89
C ARG A 196 -2.31 19.54 4.29
N PRO A 197 -1.26 18.96 3.67
CA PRO A 197 -1.30 17.59 3.21
C PRO A 197 -1.60 16.60 4.34
N LEU A 198 -2.32 15.53 4.02
CA LEU A 198 -2.72 14.52 4.99
C LEU A 198 -1.52 13.80 5.62
N ILE A 199 -1.67 13.33 6.86
CA ILE A 199 -0.67 12.58 7.64
C ILE A 199 -1.14 11.14 7.77
N THR A 200 -0.29 10.17 7.44
CA THR A 200 -0.63 8.74 7.45
C THR A 200 -1.09 8.25 8.83
N ASP A 201 -0.45 8.70 9.91
CA ASP A 201 -0.83 8.30 11.27
C ASP A 201 -2.23 8.82 11.65
N THR A 202 -2.52 10.08 11.31
CA THR A 202 -3.84 10.68 11.53
C THR A 202 -4.91 9.97 10.71
N PHE A 203 -4.59 9.62 9.47
CA PHE A 203 -5.45 8.83 8.60
C PHE A 203 -5.83 7.49 9.26
N ASN A 204 -4.82 6.74 9.72
CA ASN A 204 -5.04 5.46 10.40
C ASN A 204 -5.78 5.61 11.73
N LYS A 205 -5.52 6.67 12.52
CA LYS A 205 -6.24 6.95 13.77
C LYS A 205 -7.73 7.21 13.50
N ARG A 206 -8.06 8.03 12.50
CA ARG A 206 -9.46 8.31 12.12
C ARG A 206 -10.16 7.04 11.62
N LEU A 207 -9.51 6.27 10.74
CA LEU A 207 -10.05 5.02 10.24
C LEU A 207 -10.34 4.05 11.40
N LYS A 208 -9.43 3.95 12.38
CA LYS A 208 -9.63 3.13 13.58
C LYS A 208 -10.83 3.60 14.40
N LYS A 209 -11.01 4.92 14.55
CA LYS A 209 -12.18 5.51 15.23
C LYS A 209 -13.46 5.13 14.50
N TYR A 210 -13.57 5.41 13.21
CA TYR A 210 -14.76 5.17 12.40
C TYR A 210 -15.17 3.68 12.38
N THR A 211 -14.19 2.79 12.23
CA THR A 211 -14.47 1.34 12.24
C THR A 211 -14.95 0.85 13.60
N ALA A 212 -14.47 1.42 14.71
CA ALA A 212 -14.92 1.09 16.05
C ALA A 212 -16.38 1.54 16.28
N GLU A 213 -16.75 2.72 15.79
CA GLU A 213 -18.11 3.28 15.96
C GLU A 213 -19.17 2.44 15.22
N ILE A 214 -18.82 1.82 14.12
CA ILE A 214 -19.74 0.94 13.38
C ILE A 214 -19.54 -0.54 13.67
N GLY A 215 -18.64 -0.91 14.59
CA GLY A 215 -18.44 -2.30 15.03
C GLY A 215 -17.87 -3.21 13.95
N ILE A 216 -16.96 -2.72 13.10
CA ILE A 216 -16.20 -3.55 12.13
C ILE A 216 -14.72 -3.59 12.50
N PRO A 217 -13.97 -4.61 12.06
CA PRO A 217 -12.54 -4.71 12.37
C PRO A 217 -11.76 -3.53 11.77
N TYR A 218 -10.81 -2.99 12.53
CA TYR A 218 -9.86 -2.01 11.99
C TYR A 218 -8.88 -2.70 11.03
N LEU A 219 -8.84 -2.19 9.81
CA LEU A 219 -7.81 -2.50 8.81
C LEU A 219 -7.10 -1.19 8.43
N SER A 220 -5.76 -1.22 8.33
CA SER A 220 -4.98 -0.02 8.00
C SER A 220 -5.27 0.51 6.59
N THR A 221 -4.88 1.75 6.30
CA THR A 221 -5.03 2.37 4.97
C THR A 221 -4.48 1.53 3.82
N HIS A 222 -3.39 0.79 4.06
CA HIS A 222 -2.87 -0.14 3.04
C HIS A 222 -3.88 -1.24 2.69
N LYS A 223 -4.71 -1.64 3.66
CA LYS A 223 -5.75 -2.66 3.45
C LYS A 223 -6.98 -2.14 2.71
N LEU A 224 -7.23 -0.83 2.69
CA LEU A 224 -8.25 -0.23 1.81
C LEU A 224 -7.93 -0.51 0.34
N ARG A 225 -6.68 -0.35 -0.05
CA ARG A 225 -6.21 -0.69 -1.40
C ARG A 225 -6.39 -2.19 -1.72
N PHE A 226 -6.12 -3.08 -0.74
CA PHE A 226 -6.36 -4.51 -0.90
C PHE A 226 -7.86 -4.80 -1.07
N THR A 227 -8.71 -4.16 -0.28
CA THR A 227 -10.18 -4.29 -0.38
C THR A 227 -10.67 -3.87 -1.77
N SER A 228 -10.22 -2.71 -2.25
CA SER A 228 -10.57 -2.20 -3.57
C SER A 228 -10.12 -3.13 -4.70
N ALA A 229 -8.89 -3.66 -4.64
CA ALA A 229 -8.37 -4.59 -5.64
C ALA A 229 -9.12 -5.95 -5.63
N SER A 230 -9.41 -6.47 -4.44
CA SER A 230 -10.19 -7.72 -4.30
C SER A 230 -11.61 -7.55 -4.83
N LEU A 231 -12.24 -6.38 -4.59
CA LEU A 231 -13.56 -6.07 -5.13
C LEU A 231 -13.53 -6.01 -6.66
N ALA A 232 -12.56 -5.31 -7.25
CA ALA A 232 -12.40 -5.21 -8.70
C ALA A 232 -12.26 -6.61 -9.35
N LYS A 233 -11.48 -7.50 -8.72
CA LYS A 233 -11.35 -8.89 -9.16
C LYS A 233 -12.69 -9.64 -9.08
N ASN A 234 -13.39 -9.52 -7.96
CA ASN A 234 -14.69 -10.16 -7.77
C ASN A 234 -15.74 -9.65 -8.75
N GLN A 235 -15.62 -8.42 -9.23
CA GLN A 235 -16.46 -7.83 -10.27
C GLN A 235 -16.04 -8.22 -11.69
N GLY A 236 -15.08 -9.13 -11.85
CA GLY A 236 -14.63 -9.66 -13.13
C GLY A 236 -13.61 -8.79 -13.87
N GLN A 237 -13.00 -7.80 -13.21
CA GLN A 237 -11.88 -7.06 -13.80
C GLN A 237 -10.69 -8.01 -14.01
N CYS A 238 -10.04 -7.95 -15.17
CA CYS A 238 -8.93 -8.86 -15.46
C CYS A 238 -7.69 -8.55 -14.61
N GLU A 239 -6.86 -9.57 -14.37
CA GLU A 239 -5.68 -9.45 -13.50
C GLU A 239 -4.68 -8.44 -14.03
N GLN A 240 -4.55 -8.28 -15.34
CA GLN A 240 -3.65 -7.33 -15.96
C GLN A 240 -4.07 -5.88 -15.67
N ASP A 241 -5.38 -5.59 -15.74
CA ASP A 241 -5.91 -4.26 -15.43
C ASP A 241 -5.73 -3.95 -13.93
N ILE A 242 -5.99 -4.94 -13.06
CA ILE A 242 -5.75 -4.80 -11.63
C ILE A 242 -4.27 -4.60 -11.34
N GLN A 243 -3.38 -5.34 -12.02
CA GLN A 243 -1.93 -5.18 -11.92
C GLN A 243 -1.51 -3.77 -12.32
N HIS A 244 -2.03 -3.28 -13.46
CA HIS A 244 -1.75 -1.93 -13.94
C HIS A 244 -2.23 -0.88 -12.94
N ASN A 245 -3.48 -0.96 -12.48
CA ASN A 245 -4.05 -0.04 -11.50
C ASN A 245 -3.32 -0.05 -10.16
N LEU A 246 -2.77 -1.21 -9.77
CA LEU A 246 -1.92 -1.36 -8.60
C LEU A 246 -0.49 -0.83 -8.83
N GLY A 247 -0.03 -0.69 -10.07
CA GLY A 247 1.35 -0.36 -10.39
C GLY A 247 2.34 -1.44 -9.92
N HIS A 248 1.99 -2.72 -10.13
CA HIS A 248 2.86 -3.85 -9.83
C HIS A 248 3.65 -4.24 -11.08
N SER A 249 4.98 -4.31 -10.96
CA SER A 249 5.85 -4.79 -12.04
C SER A 249 5.79 -6.30 -12.24
N ASN A 250 5.32 -7.07 -11.23
CA ASN A 250 5.21 -8.52 -11.28
C ASN A 250 3.77 -8.94 -10.97
N ILE A 251 3.18 -9.76 -11.85
CA ILE A 251 1.81 -10.29 -11.72
C ILE A 251 1.64 -11.12 -10.44
N GLN A 252 2.69 -11.81 -9.98
CA GLN A 252 2.66 -12.59 -8.73
C GLN A 252 2.29 -11.74 -7.52
N GLN A 253 2.66 -10.45 -7.52
CA GLN A 253 2.25 -9.51 -6.47
C GLN A 253 0.74 -9.25 -6.49
N THR A 254 0.11 -9.32 -7.68
CA THR A 254 -1.32 -9.16 -7.85
C THR A 254 -2.06 -10.46 -7.50
N GLN A 255 -1.53 -11.61 -7.88
CA GLN A 255 -2.08 -12.92 -7.53
C GLN A 255 -2.11 -13.17 -6.00
N HIS A 256 -1.24 -12.52 -5.23
CA HIS A 256 -1.31 -12.59 -3.78
C HIS A 256 -2.65 -12.09 -3.20
N TYR A 257 -3.39 -11.27 -3.94
CA TYR A 257 -4.74 -10.85 -3.55
C TYR A 257 -5.77 -11.99 -3.63
N ASP A 258 -5.49 -13.04 -4.41
CA ASP A 258 -6.36 -14.23 -4.52
C ASP A 258 -6.39 -15.07 -3.25
N SER A 259 -5.24 -15.21 -2.61
CA SER A 259 -5.11 -16.04 -1.40
C SER A 259 -5.85 -15.43 -0.19
N HIS A 260 -6.30 -14.20 -0.31
CA HIS A 260 -6.94 -13.43 0.76
C HIS A 260 -8.38 -13.00 0.43
N ALA A 261 -8.86 -13.23 -0.81
CA ALA A 261 -10.27 -13.20 -1.10
C ALA A 261 -10.91 -14.29 -0.23
N THR A 262 -11.67 -13.89 0.78
CA THR A 262 -12.34 -14.85 1.65
C THR A 262 -13.32 -15.67 0.81
N THR A 263 -13.53 -16.92 1.18
CA THR A 263 -14.55 -17.79 0.58
C THR A 263 -15.94 -17.12 0.56
N GLU A 264 -16.19 -16.21 1.48
CA GLU A 264 -17.39 -15.35 1.53
C GLU A 264 -17.53 -14.40 0.33
N TYR A 265 -16.42 -13.86 -0.21
CA TYR A 265 -16.45 -13.06 -1.44
C TYR A 265 -16.83 -13.89 -2.67
N ASN A 266 -16.54 -15.17 -2.66
CA ASN A 266 -16.83 -16.07 -3.77
C ASN A 266 -18.24 -16.68 -3.72
N TYR A 267 -18.87 -16.76 -2.52
CA TYR A 267 -20.09 -17.54 -2.32
C TYR A 267 -21.37 -16.84 -2.83
N GLY A 268 -21.45 -15.52 -2.78
CA GLY A 268 -22.61 -14.77 -3.31
C GLY A 268 -22.49 -14.38 -4.78
N MET A 269 -21.27 -14.26 -5.30
CA MET A 269 -21.02 -13.69 -6.61
C MET A 269 -21.06 -14.72 -7.74
N ALA A 270 -20.88 -16.02 -7.46
CA ALA A 270 -21.05 -17.05 -8.47
C ALA A 270 -22.51 -17.05 -8.99
N ALA A 271 -23.48 -16.89 -8.10
CA ALA A 271 -24.89 -16.75 -8.48
C ALA A 271 -25.14 -15.47 -9.30
N ASP A 272 -24.62 -14.33 -8.88
CA ASP A 272 -24.76 -13.04 -9.58
C ASP A 272 -24.03 -13.01 -10.95
N ILE A 273 -22.93 -13.73 -11.09
CA ILE A 273 -22.20 -13.86 -12.37
C ILE A 273 -22.95 -14.75 -13.34
N TYR A 274 -23.57 -15.83 -12.88
CA TYR A 274 -24.37 -16.73 -13.70
C TYR A 274 -25.74 -16.15 -14.04
N ASP A 275 -26.36 -15.40 -13.13
CA ASP A 275 -27.68 -14.78 -13.36
C ASP A 275 -27.61 -13.50 -14.21
N LYS A 276 -26.52 -12.76 -14.18
CA LYS A 276 -26.31 -11.57 -15.01
C LYS A 276 -25.46 -11.90 -16.21
N LYS A 277 -25.88 -12.68 -17.23
CA LYS A 277 -25.24 -12.84 -18.54
C LYS A 277 -23.95 -11.99 -18.74
N TYR A 278 -22.94 -12.22 -17.93
CA TYR A 278 -21.64 -11.56 -18.10
C TYR A 278 -20.89 -12.30 -19.21
N ASN A 279 -20.74 -11.64 -20.34
CA ASN A 279 -19.90 -12.09 -21.43
C ASN A 279 -18.45 -12.19 -20.94
N VAL A 280 -17.94 -13.41 -20.85
CA VAL A 280 -16.51 -13.74 -20.58
C VAL A 280 -15.57 -13.10 -21.63
N THR A 281 -16.08 -12.58 -22.71
CA THR A 281 -15.39 -11.84 -23.77
C THR A 281 -14.85 -10.47 -23.36
N LYS A 282 -15.17 -9.91 -22.19
CA LYS A 282 -14.68 -8.58 -21.83
C LYS A 282 -13.17 -8.51 -21.54
N CYS A 283 -12.55 -9.59 -21.12
CA CYS A 283 -11.09 -9.59 -20.91
C CYS A 283 -10.30 -9.47 -22.22
N ASN A 284 -10.87 -9.97 -23.33
CA ASN A 284 -10.25 -9.88 -24.66
C ASN A 284 -10.66 -8.62 -25.45
N GLN A 285 -11.77 -7.97 -25.06
CA GLN A 285 -12.26 -6.78 -25.77
C GLN A 285 -11.66 -5.47 -25.29
N THR A 286 -11.08 -5.41 -24.09
CA THR A 286 -10.42 -4.21 -23.59
C THR A 286 -9.13 -3.87 -24.34
N PHE A 287 -8.53 -4.82 -25.05
CA PHE A 287 -7.33 -4.55 -25.87
C PHE A 287 -7.64 -3.95 -27.26
N GLU A 288 -8.84 -4.12 -27.79
CA GLU A 288 -9.21 -3.57 -29.11
C GLU A 288 -9.92 -2.21 -29.03
N HIS A 289 -10.44 -1.82 -27.87
CA HIS A 289 -11.14 -0.57 -27.73
C HIS A 289 -10.34 0.46 -26.94
N LYS A 290 -9.90 1.40 -27.70
CA LYS A 290 -9.34 2.69 -27.36
C LYS A 290 -7.81 2.73 -27.30
N LYS A 291 -7.23 2.87 -28.46
CA LYS A 291 -6.14 3.84 -28.69
C LYS A 291 -6.63 5.28 -28.41
N ILE A 292 -7.23 5.54 -27.26
CA ILE A 292 -7.10 6.83 -26.60
C ILE A 292 -5.85 6.61 -25.74
N ALA A 293 -4.69 6.73 -26.37
CA ALA A 293 -3.45 6.83 -25.64
C ALA A 293 -3.67 7.94 -24.61
N PRO A 294 -3.52 7.66 -23.29
CA PRO A 294 -3.47 8.73 -22.33
C PRO A 294 -2.41 9.71 -22.85
N ASN A 295 -2.72 10.99 -22.82
CA ASN A 295 -1.79 12.01 -23.33
C ASN A 295 -0.48 11.86 -22.57
N LEU A 296 0.49 11.18 -23.18
CA LEU A 296 1.80 10.86 -22.60
C LEU A 296 2.56 12.12 -22.18
N ASP A 297 2.21 13.25 -22.81
CA ASP A 297 2.77 14.55 -22.45
C ASP A 297 2.32 14.99 -21.04
N LYS A 298 1.14 14.57 -20.59
CA LYS A 298 0.68 14.81 -19.21
C LYS A 298 1.34 13.89 -18.17
N LEU A 299 2.06 12.88 -18.60
CA LEU A 299 2.79 11.98 -17.69
C LEU A 299 4.22 12.45 -17.41
N LYS A 300 4.73 13.40 -18.22
CA LYS A 300 6.11 13.92 -18.12
C LYS A 300 6.21 15.36 -17.62
N ALA A 301 5.08 16.06 -17.43
CA ALA A 301 5.03 17.44 -16.93
C ALA A 301 4.98 17.53 -15.41
#